data_6ae54eee63942eb5ddfe56006febdd51
#
_entry.id   6ae54eee63942eb5ddfe56006febdd51
#
_cell.length_a   1.000
_cell.length_b   1.000
_cell.length_c   1.000
_cell.angle_alpha   90.00
_cell.angle_beta   90.00
_cell.angle_gamma   90.00
#
_symmetry.space_group_name_H-M   'P 1'
#
loop_
_entity.id
_entity.type
_entity.pdbx_description
1 polymer ?
#
loop_
_entity_poly.entity_id
_entity_poly.type
_entity_poly.pdbx_seq_one_letter_code
_entity_poly.pdbx_strand_id
1 'polypeptide(L)'
;MAVKKIVKKIVKKTAKLDINSRSKCPDSKAPLLHPCHSGEIKRLNRILGQVDGVKKMIHERRYCPEILIQVKAARSALKSLEAAILKTHVEHCIKNAASSKNDVVISSKINELLKLIHGSIT
;
A
#
# COMPACT_ATOMS: atom_id res chain seq x y z
N MET A 1 -35.77 6.86 -3.78
CA MET A 1 -35.02 8.10 -4.09
C MET A 1 -33.97 8.50 -3.07
N ALA A 2 -34.05 8.05 -1.81
CA ALA A 2 -33.08 8.36 -0.75
C ALA A 2 -31.68 7.74 -1.00
N VAL A 3 -31.60 6.53 -1.55
CA VAL A 3 -30.33 5.82 -1.79
C VAL A 3 -29.43 6.55 -2.79
N LYS A 4 -30.00 7.14 -3.86
CA LYS A 4 -29.24 7.93 -4.85
C LYS A 4 -28.61 9.21 -4.26
N LYS A 5 -29.27 9.84 -3.27
CA LYS A 5 -28.73 11.02 -2.57
C LYS A 5 -27.60 10.64 -1.62
N ILE A 6 -27.71 9.50 -0.95
CA ILE A 6 -26.69 8.98 -0.02
C ILE A 6 -25.43 8.57 -0.82
N VAL A 7 -25.58 7.85 -1.93
CA VAL A 7 -24.47 7.46 -2.80
C VAL A 7 -23.75 8.68 -3.38
N LYS A 8 -24.48 9.71 -3.85
CA LYS A 8 -23.87 10.98 -4.30
C LYS A 8 -23.13 11.72 -3.18
N LYS A 9 -23.61 11.66 -1.94
CA LYS A 9 -22.97 12.29 -0.79
C LYS A 9 -21.69 11.53 -0.37
N ILE A 10 -21.69 10.21 -0.45
CA ILE A 10 -20.54 9.36 -0.18
C ILE A 10 -19.47 9.57 -1.27
N VAL A 11 -19.86 9.55 -2.55
CA VAL A 11 -18.95 9.78 -3.69
C VAL A 11 -18.33 11.19 -3.65
N LYS A 12 -19.08 12.23 -3.23
CA LYS A 12 -18.52 13.58 -3.04
C LYS A 12 -17.58 13.68 -1.83
N LYS A 13 -17.75 12.84 -0.81
CA LYS A 13 -16.89 12.85 0.38
C LYS A 13 -15.57 12.09 0.14
N THR A 14 -15.57 11.09 -0.73
CA THR A 14 -14.36 10.38 -1.15
C THR A 14 -13.55 11.14 -2.22
N ALA A 15 -14.19 12.06 -2.97
CA ALA A 15 -13.53 12.90 -3.97
C ALA A 15 -12.72 14.08 -3.38
N LYS A 16 -12.75 14.29 -2.06
CA LYS A 16 -12.02 15.36 -1.36
C LYS A 16 -10.97 14.86 -0.38
N LEU A 17 -10.46 13.66 -0.56
CA LEU A 17 -9.15 13.32 -0.04
C LEU A 17 -8.15 13.98 -0.99
N ASP A 18 -7.65 15.14 -0.59
CA ASP A 18 -6.52 15.81 -1.24
C ASP A 18 -5.30 14.90 -1.15
N ILE A 19 -5.21 13.95 -2.09
CA ILE A 19 -4.10 13.01 -2.26
C ILE A 19 -2.80 13.77 -2.65
N ASN A 20 -2.90 15.09 -2.82
CA ASN A 20 -1.78 15.94 -3.24
C ASN A 20 -1.15 16.76 -2.10
N SER A 21 -1.58 16.61 -0.86
CA SER A 21 -0.83 17.17 0.25
C SER A 21 0.41 16.30 0.45
N ARG A 22 1.54 16.90 0.21
CA ARG A 22 2.89 16.36 0.43
C ARG A 22 2.89 15.48 1.68
N SER A 23 2.94 14.18 1.47
CA SER A 23 2.98 13.19 2.53
C SER A 23 4.34 13.23 3.23
N LYS A 24 4.57 14.28 4.01
CA LYS A 24 5.53 14.17 5.09
C LYS A 24 4.86 13.33 6.18
N CYS A 25 5.54 12.28 6.61
CA CYS A 25 5.16 11.68 7.88
C CYS A 25 5.09 12.79 8.92
N PRO A 26 4.06 12.84 9.75
CA PRO A 26 4.04 13.81 10.83
C PRO A 26 5.33 13.64 11.60
N ASP A 27 6.11 14.74 11.72
CA ASP A 27 7.28 14.81 12.58
C ASP A 27 6.80 14.70 14.04
N SER A 28 6.31 13.52 14.41
CA SER A 28 5.94 13.24 15.77
C SER A 28 7.23 13.03 16.55
N LYS A 29 7.48 13.90 17.50
CA LYS A 29 8.56 13.76 18.50
C LYS A 29 8.40 12.51 19.38
N ALA A 30 7.32 11.75 19.19
CA ALA A 30 7.11 10.46 19.82
C ALA A 30 7.80 9.36 18.99
N PRO A 31 8.46 8.38 19.61
CA PRO A 31 9.00 7.23 18.91
C PRO A 31 7.86 6.52 18.18
N LEU A 32 7.83 6.64 16.86
CA LEU A 32 6.82 5.97 16.04
C LEU A 32 7.02 4.47 16.13
N LEU A 33 6.01 3.77 16.60
CA LEU A 33 6.01 2.30 16.70
C LEU A 33 6.15 1.64 15.32
N HIS A 34 5.79 2.37 14.26
CA HIS A 34 5.76 1.88 12.89
C HIS A 34 6.58 2.78 11.95
N PRO A 35 7.24 2.22 10.92
CA PRO A 35 7.98 3.00 9.94
C PRO A 35 7.06 3.84 9.07
N CYS A 36 7.59 4.94 8.54
CA CYS A 36 6.88 5.80 7.60
C CYS A 36 6.94 5.23 6.17
N HIS A 37 5.81 5.11 5.52
CA HIS A 37 5.68 4.66 4.13
C HIS A 37 5.19 5.76 3.17
N SER A 38 5.35 7.03 3.53
CA SER A 38 4.87 8.15 2.71
C SER A 38 5.50 8.20 1.31
N GLY A 39 6.74 7.71 1.16
CA GLY A 39 7.39 7.60 -0.13
C GLY A 39 6.67 6.70 -1.13
N GLU A 40 5.92 5.72 -0.62
CA GLU A 40 5.20 4.75 -1.46
C GLU A 40 3.85 5.27 -1.98
N ILE A 41 3.37 6.41 -1.49
CA ILE A 41 2.11 7.02 -1.96
C ILE A 41 2.17 7.35 -3.46
N LYS A 42 3.29 7.86 -3.95
CA LYS A 42 3.45 8.14 -5.38
C LYS A 42 3.35 6.89 -6.24
N ARG A 43 3.93 5.78 -5.75
CA ARG A 43 3.85 4.47 -6.41
C ARG A 43 2.41 3.95 -6.41
N LEU A 44 1.72 4.05 -5.27
CA LEU A 44 0.32 3.65 -5.13
C LEU A 44 -0.60 4.46 -6.06
N ASN A 45 -0.41 5.77 -6.17
CA ASN A 45 -1.18 6.61 -7.10
C ASN A 45 -0.99 6.18 -8.57
N ARG A 46 0.22 5.77 -8.95
CA ARG A 46 0.48 5.22 -10.28
C ARG A 46 -0.27 3.90 -10.50
N ILE A 47 -0.31 3.03 -9.50
CA ILE A 47 -1.06 1.76 -9.54
C ILE A 47 -2.56 2.03 -9.66
N LEU A 48 -3.10 3.00 -8.91
CA LEU A 48 -4.50 3.41 -9.04
C LEU A 48 -4.83 3.86 -10.47
N GLY A 49 -3.96 4.62 -11.12
CA GLY A 49 -4.12 4.99 -12.53
C GLY A 49 -4.14 3.77 -13.46
N GLN A 50 -3.33 2.76 -13.22
CA GLN A 50 -3.35 1.51 -13.98
C GLN A 50 -4.66 0.75 -13.79
N VAL A 51 -5.18 0.67 -12.56
CA VAL A 51 -6.47 0.03 -12.25
C VAL A 51 -7.64 0.76 -12.90
N ASP A 52 -7.64 2.09 -12.87
CA ASP A 52 -8.63 2.90 -13.58
C ASP A 52 -8.57 2.68 -15.10
N GLY A 53 -7.38 2.52 -15.65
CA GLY A 53 -7.19 2.14 -17.06
C GLY A 53 -7.84 0.79 -17.38
N VAL A 54 -7.67 -0.22 -16.53
CA VAL A 54 -8.32 -1.54 -16.68
C VAL A 54 -9.85 -1.39 -16.64
N LYS A 55 -10.38 -0.61 -15.70
CA LYS A 55 -11.81 -0.33 -15.59
C LYS A 55 -12.36 0.28 -16.88
N LYS A 56 -11.65 1.24 -17.46
CA LYS A 56 -12.02 1.86 -18.74
C LYS A 56 -12.04 0.84 -19.87
N MET A 57 -11.01 -0.01 -19.98
CA MET A 57 -10.93 -1.06 -21.00
C MET A 57 -12.11 -2.04 -20.92
N ILE A 58 -12.57 -2.37 -19.70
CA ILE A 58 -13.74 -3.25 -19.50
C ILE A 58 -15.02 -2.53 -20.00
N HIS A 59 -15.21 -1.25 -19.66
CA HIS A 59 -16.34 -0.48 -20.14
C HIS A 59 -16.38 -0.35 -21.67
N GLU A 60 -15.23 -0.18 -22.28
CA GLU A 60 -15.06 -0.08 -23.73
C GLU A 60 -15.12 -1.44 -24.45
N ARG A 61 -15.32 -2.52 -23.71
CA ARG A 61 -15.33 -3.91 -24.23
C ARG A 61 -14.09 -4.23 -25.08
N ARG A 62 -12.91 -3.81 -24.59
CA ARG A 62 -11.64 -4.11 -25.25
C ARG A 62 -11.38 -5.60 -25.27
N TYR A 63 -10.47 -6.01 -26.16
CA TYR A 63 -10.08 -7.41 -26.32
C TYR A 63 -9.53 -8.00 -25.02
N CYS A 64 -10.11 -9.14 -24.59
CA CYS A 64 -9.79 -9.72 -23.27
C CYS A 64 -8.30 -9.95 -22.99
N PRO A 65 -7.47 -10.44 -23.95
CA PRO A 65 -6.02 -10.56 -23.73
C PRO A 65 -5.33 -9.24 -23.42
N GLU A 66 -5.75 -8.12 -24.03
CA GLU A 66 -5.19 -6.80 -23.72
C GLU A 66 -5.51 -6.39 -22.28
N ILE A 67 -6.75 -6.63 -21.85
CA ILE A 67 -7.18 -6.36 -20.47
C ILE A 67 -6.35 -7.20 -19.48
N LEU A 68 -6.15 -8.50 -19.79
CA LEU A 68 -5.35 -9.40 -18.94
C LEU A 68 -3.89 -8.95 -18.82
N ILE A 69 -3.29 -8.42 -19.90
CA ILE A 69 -1.93 -7.87 -19.86
C ILE A 69 -1.85 -6.69 -18.89
N GLN A 70 -2.84 -5.78 -18.92
CA GLN A 70 -2.89 -4.64 -18.00
C GLN A 70 -3.12 -5.07 -16.55
N VAL A 71 -3.97 -6.06 -16.31
CA VAL A 71 -4.16 -6.64 -14.97
C VAL A 71 -2.88 -7.26 -14.44
N LYS A 72 -2.14 -7.99 -15.27
CA LYS A 72 -0.82 -8.54 -14.89
C LYS A 72 0.18 -7.44 -14.55
N ALA A 73 0.19 -6.34 -15.29
CA ALA A 73 1.05 -5.20 -15.03
C ALA A 73 0.71 -4.54 -13.68
N ALA A 74 -0.57 -4.30 -13.38
CA ALA A 74 -1.03 -3.76 -12.10
C ALA A 74 -0.66 -4.69 -10.92
N ARG A 75 -0.83 -6.00 -11.09
CA ARG A 75 -0.44 -7.01 -10.09
C ARG A 75 1.07 -6.98 -9.82
N SER A 76 1.90 -6.88 -10.85
CA SER A 76 3.35 -6.78 -10.72
C SER A 76 3.76 -5.51 -9.97
N ALA A 77 3.09 -4.39 -10.26
CA ALA A 77 3.34 -3.12 -9.56
C ALA A 77 2.95 -3.19 -8.08
N LEU A 78 1.84 -3.88 -7.74
CA LEU A 78 1.44 -4.13 -6.34
C LEU A 78 2.45 -5.02 -5.61
N LYS A 79 2.99 -6.06 -6.25
CA LYS A 79 4.08 -6.88 -5.67
C LYS A 79 5.32 -6.05 -5.36
N SER A 80 5.68 -5.12 -6.24
CA SER A 80 6.81 -4.23 -6.01
C SER A 80 6.56 -3.26 -4.85
N LEU A 81 5.33 -2.78 -4.69
CA LEU A 81 4.91 -1.97 -3.54
C LEU A 81 5.00 -2.76 -2.24
N GLU A 82 4.49 -3.99 -2.23
CA GLU A 82 4.57 -4.91 -1.09
C GLU A 82 6.02 -5.14 -0.65
N ALA A 83 6.91 -5.43 -1.59
CA ALA A 83 8.34 -5.62 -1.32
C ALA A 83 9.00 -4.36 -0.74
N ALA A 84 8.64 -3.17 -1.21
CA ALA A 84 9.17 -1.90 -0.70
C ALA A 84 8.71 -1.64 0.74
N ILE A 85 7.44 -1.91 1.05
CA ILE A 85 6.88 -1.79 2.41
C ILE A 85 7.57 -2.78 3.35
N LEU A 86 7.72 -4.03 2.93
CA LEU A 86 8.39 -5.07 3.70
C LEU A 86 9.85 -4.70 3.98
N LYS A 87 10.58 -4.22 2.98
CA LYS A 87 11.96 -3.75 3.14
C LYS A 87 12.08 -2.68 4.22
N THR A 88 11.24 -1.66 4.15
CA THR A 88 11.21 -0.56 5.14
C THR A 88 10.90 -1.09 6.54
N HIS A 89 9.97 -2.04 6.66
CA HIS A 89 9.63 -2.68 7.93
C HIS A 89 10.82 -3.45 8.52
N VAL A 90 11.50 -4.26 7.70
CA VAL A 90 12.69 -5.03 8.11
C VAL A 90 13.80 -4.10 8.60
N GLU A 91 14.11 -3.04 7.84
CA GLU A 91 15.13 -2.06 8.21
C GLU A 91 14.82 -1.38 9.55
N HIS A 92 13.54 -1.02 9.77
CA HIS A 92 13.07 -0.43 11.02
C HIS A 92 13.19 -1.42 12.20
N CYS A 93 12.78 -2.67 12.01
CA CYS A 93 12.89 -3.72 13.01
C CYS A 93 14.35 -4.01 13.40
N ILE A 94 15.26 -4.08 12.43
CA ILE A 94 16.69 -4.30 12.67
C ILE A 94 17.28 -3.16 13.50
N LYS A 95 16.98 -1.91 13.15
CA LYS A 95 17.45 -0.74 13.91
C LYS A 95 16.97 -0.76 15.35
N ASN A 96 15.69 -1.08 15.57
CA ASN A 96 15.09 -1.14 16.90
C ASN A 96 15.66 -2.32 17.73
N ALA A 97 15.86 -3.47 17.12
CA ALA A 97 16.46 -4.63 17.76
C ALA A 97 17.91 -4.37 18.19
N ALA A 98 18.71 -3.75 17.34
CA ALA A 98 20.08 -3.37 17.65
C ALA A 98 20.15 -2.38 18.85
N SER A 99 19.12 -1.56 19.05
CA SER A 99 19.03 -0.61 20.16
C SER A 99 18.56 -1.24 21.47
N SER A 100 17.74 -2.30 21.42
CA SER A 100 17.02 -2.83 22.59
C SER A 100 17.82 -3.82 23.45
N LYS A 101 18.86 -4.46 22.92
CA LYS A 101 19.67 -5.51 23.58
C LYS A 101 18.85 -6.63 24.24
N ASN A 102 17.60 -6.84 23.83
CA ASN A 102 16.68 -7.82 24.41
C ASN A 102 16.37 -8.93 23.41
N ASP A 103 16.91 -10.12 23.65
CA ASP A 103 16.80 -11.29 22.78
C ASP A 103 15.35 -11.76 22.56
N VAL A 104 14.47 -11.57 23.57
CA VAL A 104 13.07 -11.95 23.48
C VAL A 104 12.32 -11.05 22.48
N VAL A 105 12.61 -9.76 22.49
CA VAL A 105 11.99 -8.79 21.56
C VAL A 105 12.48 -9.08 20.14
N ILE A 106 13.75 -9.38 19.98
CA ILE A 106 14.35 -9.73 18.68
C ILE A 106 13.70 -10.99 18.11
N SER A 107 13.59 -12.05 18.90
CA SER A 107 12.95 -13.31 18.48
C SER A 107 11.50 -13.15 18.09
N SER A 108 10.72 -12.35 18.85
CA SER A 108 9.33 -12.03 18.54
C SER A 108 9.19 -11.32 17.19
N LYS A 109 10.05 -10.34 16.91
CA LYS A 109 10.05 -9.60 15.64
C LYS A 109 10.49 -10.45 14.46
N ILE A 110 11.43 -11.33 14.64
CA ILE A 110 11.84 -12.30 13.60
C ILE A 110 10.67 -13.23 13.26
N ASN A 111 9.94 -13.74 14.24
CA ASN A 111 8.79 -14.60 14.02
C ASN A 111 7.65 -13.87 13.28
N GLU A 112 7.41 -12.60 13.60
CA GLU A 112 6.46 -11.74 12.87
C GLU A 112 6.86 -11.61 11.39
N LEU A 113 8.13 -11.34 11.09
CA LEU A 113 8.64 -11.24 9.74
C LEU A 113 8.52 -12.55 8.96
N LEU A 114 8.82 -13.68 9.58
CA LEU A 114 8.68 -15.00 8.96
C LEU A 114 7.23 -15.28 8.56
N LYS A 115 6.26 -14.93 9.40
CA LYS A 115 4.83 -15.05 9.07
C LYS A 115 4.44 -14.20 7.87
N LEU A 116 4.93 -12.96 7.80
CA LEU A 116 4.66 -12.06 6.66
C LEU A 116 5.24 -12.61 5.36
N ILE A 117 6.47 -13.12 5.40
CA ILE A 117 7.14 -13.71 4.23
C ILE A 117 6.39 -14.96 3.75
N HIS A 118 5.98 -15.84 4.65
CA HIS A 118 5.20 -17.03 4.29
C HIS A 118 3.84 -16.70 3.68
N GLY A 119 3.16 -15.65 4.16
CA GLY A 119 1.92 -15.17 3.57
C GLY A 119 2.09 -14.56 2.17
N SER A 120 3.26 -14.04 1.83
CA SER A 120 3.55 -13.42 0.53
C SER A 120 3.89 -14.44 -0.57
N ILE A 121 4.18 -15.69 -0.22
CA ILE A 121 4.59 -16.75 -1.16
C ILE A 121 3.36 -17.45 -1.78
N THR A 122 2.21 -17.36 -1.15
CA THR A 122 0.93 -17.88 -1.67
C THR A 122 0.19 -16.82 -2.47
#